data_d3c17458cb1b3b8642fe4ddc319970c2
#
_entry.id   d3c17458cb1b3b8642fe4ddc319970c2
#
_cell.length_a   1.000
_cell.length_b   1.000
_cell.length_c   1.000
_cell.angle_alpha   90.00
_cell.angle_beta   90.00
_cell.angle_gamma   90.00
#
_symmetry.space_group_name_H-M   'P 1'
#
loop_
_entity.id
_entity.type
_entity.pdbx_description
1 polymer ?
#
loop_
_entity_poly.entity_id
_entity_poly.type
_entity_poly.pdbx_seq_one_letter_code
_entity_poly.pdbx_strand_id
1 'polypeptide(L)'
;MKLSKALAASLFSVVACFSVNLAHAQDTDAANPPSKKAVRSANWKLEHAVRSALDKQKLDTSDIRIRARSGAVALSGSVKDEAQIAQAGTVAGGVPGVKSVKNDITVHVVGQ
;
A
#
# COMPACT_ATOMS: atom_id res chain seq x y z
N MET A 1 -10.53 64.47 22.84
CA MET A 1 -10.41 64.00 22.71
C MET A 1 -10.11 63.00 22.05
N LYS A 2 -9.76 62.88 21.96
CA LYS A 2 -9.59 62.17 21.61
C LYS A 2 -9.25 61.13 21.26
N LEU A 3 -8.93 60.73 21.11
CA LEU A 3 -8.75 59.89 20.91
C LEU A 3 -8.53 58.93 20.37
N SER A 4 -8.43 58.68 20.24
CA SER A 4 -8.38 57.88 19.96
C SER A 4 -7.85 57.06 19.45
N LYS A 5 -7.51 56.93 19.30
CA LYS A 5 -7.18 56.30 19.00
C LYS A 5 -6.76 55.30 18.70
N ALA A 6 -6.48 54.99 18.66
CA ALA A 6 -6.24 54.21 18.55
C ALA A 6 -6.08 53.19 18.13
N LEU A 7 -5.90 52.88 18.05
CA LEU A 7 -5.89 52.01 17.91
C LEU A 7 -5.58 51.05 17.26
N ALA A 8 -5.42 50.89 17.17
CA ALA A 8 -5.32 50.17 16.75
C ALA A 8 -4.79 49.21 16.31
N ALA A 9 -4.50 48.92 16.22
CA ALA A 9 -4.13 48.21 15.99
C ALA A 9 -3.90 47.13 15.69
N SER A 10 -3.71 46.76 15.70
CA SER A 10 -3.51 45.93 15.63
C SER A 10 -3.33 44.89 15.06
N LEU A 11 -3.15 44.56 14.93
CA LEU A 11 -3.10 43.69 14.60
C LEU A 11 -2.66 42.80 14.06
N PHE A 12 -2.20 42.50 13.95
CA PHE A 12 -2.02 41.71 13.56
C PHE A 12 -1.70 40.73 13.30
N SER A 13 -1.45 40.30 13.25
CA SER A 13 -1.26 39.55 13.18
C SER A 13 -1.07 38.50 12.83
N VAL A 14 -0.85 38.03 12.76
CA VAL A 14 -0.83 37.08 12.67
C VAL A 14 -0.47 36.13 12.01
N VAL A 15 -0.37 35.78 11.79
CA VAL A 15 -0.24 35.01 11.28
C VAL A 15 0.45 34.13 11.06
N ALA A 16 0.77 33.87 10.99
CA ALA A 16 1.38 33.16 10.88
C ALA A 16 1.44 32.00 10.67
N CYS A 17 1.44 31.52 10.74
CA CYS A 17 1.47 30.56 10.73
C CYS A 17 1.75 29.64 10.04
N PHE A 18 2.03 29.31 9.79
CA PHE A 18 2.08 28.45 9.40
C PHE A 18 2.68 27.65 8.87
N SER A 19 2.80 27.48 8.67
CA SER A 19 3.27 26.89 8.19
C SER A 19 3.83 25.90 8.22
N VAL A 20 4.08 25.52 8.36
CA VAL A 20 4.56 24.63 8.61
C VAL A 20 4.62 23.62 8.01
N ASN A 21 4.20 23.22 7.93
CA ASN A 21 4.08 22.22 7.47
C ASN A 21 4.89 21.65 6.73
N LEU A 22 5.14 21.94 6.41
CA LEU A 22 5.82 21.52 5.68
C LEU A 22 6.60 20.72 5.82
N ALA A 23 6.60 20.75 6.43
CA ALA A 23 7.43 20.06 6.75
C ALA A 23 7.51 18.86 6.24
N HIS A 24 6.94 18.43 6.12
CA HIS A 24 6.96 17.25 5.75
C HIS A 24 7.55 16.96 4.72
N ALA A 25 7.48 17.50 4.48
CA ALA A 25 8.01 17.39 3.45
C ALA A 25 9.00 16.57 3.35
N GLN A 26 9.31 16.29 4.03
CA GLN A 26 10.13 15.52 3.95
C GLN A 26 10.19 14.77 3.02
N ASP A 27 9.40 14.74 2.75
CA ASP A 27 9.46 14.22 1.65
C ASP A 27 10.66 14.10 1.07
N THR A 28 11.37 14.67 1.48
CA THR A 28 12.62 14.52 1.10
C THR A 28 13.06 13.19 1.01
N ASP A 29 12.47 12.36 1.71
CA ASP A 29 12.85 11.02 1.61
C ASP A 29 12.65 10.51 0.24
N ALA A 30 11.80 11.11 -0.48
CA ALA A 30 11.58 10.70 -1.84
C ALA A 30 12.79 10.93 -2.72
N ALA A 31 13.67 11.79 -2.33
CA ALA A 31 14.85 12.05 -3.12
C ALA A 31 15.85 10.90 -3.08
N ASN A 32 15.78 10.06 -2.07
CA ASN A 32 16.68 8.94 -1.94
C ASN A 32 15.97 7.65 -2.29
N PRO A 33 16.48 6.86 -3.22
CA PRO A 33 15.88 5.58 -3.51
C PRO A 33 15.98 4.68 -2.29
N PRO A 34 14.99 3.85 -2.03
CA PRO A 34 15.04 2.94 -0.90
C PRO A 34 16.19 1.96 -1.06
N SER A 35 16.81 1.61 0.04
CA SER A 35 17.90 0.64 0.02
C SER A 35 17.37 -0.73 -0.41
N LYS A 36 18.25 -1.57 -0.91
CA LYS A 36 17.87 -2.94 -1.30
C LYS A 36 17.24 -3.68 -0.13
N LYS A 37 17.74 -3.45 1.09
CA LYS A 37 17.19 -4.08 2.27
C LYS A 37 15.77 -3.57 2.55
N ALA A 38 15.54 -2.28 2.40
CA ALA A 38 14.22 -1.70 2.62
C ALA A 38 13.23 -2.23 1.59
N VAL A 39 13.64 -2.36 0.33
CA VAL A 39 12.79 -2.90 -0.72
C VAL A 39 12.42 -4.35 -0.43
N ARG A 40 13.40 -5.17 -0.03
CA ARG A 40 13.13 -6.56 0.31
C ARG A 40 12.16 -6.68 1.48
N SER A 41 12.35 -5.85 2.50
CA SER A 41 11.48 -5.86 3.67
C SER A 41 10.05 -5.47 3.29
N ALA A 42 9.91 -4.44 2.45
CA ALA A 42 8.60 -4.00 1.99
C ALA A 42 7.92 -5.09 1.15
N ASN A 43 8.67 -5.71 0.24
CA ASN A 43 8.13 -6.78 -0.60
C ASN A 43 7.67 -7.97 0.25
N TRP A 44 8.49 -8.35 1.22
CA TRP A 44 8.16 -9.46 2.11
C TRP A 44 6.90 -9.19 2.92
N LYS A 45 6.78 -7.97 3.45
CA LYS A 45 5.59 -7.58 4.19
C LYS A 45 4.35 -7.64 3.32
N LEU A 46 4.49 -7.21 2.07
CA LEU A 46 3.39 -7.24 1.14
C LEU A 46 2.99 -8.68 0.79
N GLU A 47 3.96 -9.55 0.55
CA GLU A 47 3.69 -10.97 0.30
C GLU A 47 2.94 -11.60 1.47
N HIS A 48 3.36 -11.30 2.69
CA HIS A 48 2.69 -11.79 3.89
C HIS A 48 1.27 -11.24 4.01
N ALA A 49 1.08 -9.97 3.71
CA ALA A 49 -0.24 -9.36 3.79
C ALA A 49 -1.20 -10.01 2.78
N VAL A 50 -0.71 -10.27 1.58
CA VAL A 50 -1.51 -10.92 0.54
C VAL A 50 -1.84 -12.35 0.97
N ARG A 51 -0.86 -13.10 1.46
CA ARG A 51 -1.09 -14.46 1.92
C ARG A 51 -2.14 -14.50 3.04
N SER A 52 -1.99 -13.61 4.01
CA SER A 52 -2.93 -13.52 5.12
C SER A 52 -4.34 -13.20 4.63
N ALA A 53 -4.46 -12.31 3.64
CA ALA A 53 -5.75 -11.96 3.08
C ALA A 53 -6.39 -13.15 2.37
N LEU A 54 -5.59 -13.92 1.62
CA LEU A 54 -6.09 -15.12 0.96
C LEU A 54 -6.52 -16.18 1.97
N ASP A 55 -5.73 -16.37 3.03
CA ASP A 55 -6.07 -17.33 4.07
C ASP A 55 -7.37 -16.94 4.78
N LYS A 56 -7.61 -15.66 4.99
CA LYS A 56 -8.86 -15.20 5.61
C LYS A 56 -10.08 -15.53 4.76
N GLN A 57 -9.89 -15.63 3.45
CA GLN A 57 -10.96 -16.01 2.56
C GLN A 57 -11.03 -17.52 2.38
N LYS A 58 -10.26 -18.27 3.16
CA LYS A 58 -10.23 -19.72 3.14
C LYS A 58 -9.77 -20.28 1.79
N LEU A 59 -8.96 -19.50 1.08
CA LEU A 59 -8.37 -19.98 -0.15
C LEU A 59 -7.19 -20.88 0.19
N ASP A 60 -7.08 -21.97 -0.53
CA ASP A 60 -5.96 -22.88 -0.32
C ASP A 60 -4.71 -22.28 -0.95
N THR A 61 -3.85 -21.76 -0.12
CA THR A 61 -2.63 -21.09 -0.57
C THR A 61 -1.43 -22.02 -0.61
N SER A 62 -1.64 -23.31 -0.32
CA SER A 62 -0.54 -24.27 -0.25
C SER A 62 0.26 -24.34 -1.53
N ASP A 63 -0.43 -24.33 -2.64
CA ASP A 63 0.18 -24.43 -3.95
C ASP A 63 0.28 -23.08 -4.67
N ILE A 64 0.02 -22.00 -3.94
CA ILE A 64 0.08 -20.66 -4.51
C ILE A 64 1.37 -19.98 -4.07
N ARG A 65 2.14 -19.53 -5.05
CA ARG A 65 3.35 -18.75 -4.81
C ARG A 65 3.03 -17.28 -5.00
N ILE A 66 3.34 -16.49 -3.99
CA ILE A 66 3.10 -15.06 -4.00
C ILE A 66 4.44 -14.36 -4.09
N ARG A 67 4.58 -13.45 -5.04
CA ARG A 67 5.77 -12.62 -5.19
C ARG A 67 5.37 -11.17 -5.27
N ALA A 68 6.01 -10.35 -4.48
CA ALA A 68 5.78 -8.91 -4.51
C ALA A 68 7.06 -8.20 -4.93
N ARG A 69 6.91 -7.19 -5.75
CA ARG A 69 8.04 -6.38 -6.19
C ARG A 69 7.56 -4.96 -6.39
N SER A 70 7.94 -4.08 -5.47
CA SER A 70 7.60 -2.64 -5.54
C SER A 70 6.10 -2.38 -5.73
N GLY A 71 5.27 -3.16 -5.05
CA GLY A 71 3.82 -3.00 -5.13
C GLY A 71 3.15 -3.87 -6.18
N ALA A 72 3.90 -4.45 -7.10
CA ALA A 72 3.36 -5.38 -8.07
C ALA A 72 3.38 -6.79 -7.47
N VAL A 73 2.23 -7.44 -7.45
CA VAL A 73 2.09 -8.78 -6.88
C VAL A 73 1.83 -9.76 -8.00
N ALA A 74 2.58 -10.85 -8.01
CA ALA A 74 2.37 -11.94 -8.95
C ALA A 74 1.93 -13.17 -8.16
N LEU A 75 0.83 -13.76 -8.58
CA LEU A 75 0.32 -14.99 -8.01
C LEU A 75 0.53 -16.09 -9.06
N SER A 76 1.10 -17.20 -8.64
CA SER A 76 1.30 -18.33 -9.54
C SER A 76 1.10 -19.61 -8.78
N GLY A 77 0.70 -20.65 -9.47
CA GLY A 77 0.47 -21.94 -8.86
C GLY A 77 -0.79 -22.56 -9.38
N SER A 78 -1.39 -23.43 -8.58
CA SER A 78 -2.61 -24.11 -9.00
C SER A 78 -3.62 -24.16 -7.86
N VAL A 79 -4.87 -24.17 -8.24
CA VAL A 79 -6.00 -24.32 -7.31
C VAL A 79 -6.92 -25.38 -7.84
N LYS A 80 -7.82 -25.84 -6.99
CA LYS A 80 -8.75 -26.90 -7.36
C LYS A 80 -9.96 -26.38 -8.11
N ASP A 81 -10.23 -25.09 -7.99
CA ASP A 81 -11.45 -24.52 -8.48
C ASP A 81 -11.15 -23.22 -9.21
N GLU A 82 -11.72 -23.08 -10.39
CA GLU A 82 -11.53 -21.88 -11.20
C GLU A 82 -12.00 -20.61 -10.49
N ALA A 83 -13.07 -20.74 -9.70
CA ALA A 83 -13.58 -19.59 -8.94
C ALA A 83 -12.54 -19.04 -7.99
N GLN A 84 -11.64 -19.88 -7.48
CA GLN A 84 -10.59 -19.45 -6.59
C GLN A 84 -9.55 -18.57 -7.31
N ILE A 85 -9.38 -18.77 -8.60
CA ILE A 85 -8.43 -17.94 -9.39
C ILE A 85 -8.90 -16.49 -9.37
N ALA A 86 -10.15 -16.25 -9.72
CA ALA A 86 -10.71 -14.91 -9.73
C ALA A 86 -10.74 -14.30 -8.33
N GLN A 87 -11.11 -15.10 -7.36
CA GLN A 87 -11.17 -14.65 -5.97
C GLN A 87 -9.80 -14.27 -5.45
N ALA A 88 -8.79 -15.06 -5.77
CA ALA A 88 -7.41 -14.77 -5.35
C ALA A 88 -6.93 -13.43 -5.93
N GLY A 89 -7.22 -13.19 -7.20
CA GLY A 89 -6.85 -11.93 -7.83
C GLY A 89 -7.55 -10.74 -7.19
N THR A 90 -8.85 -10.88 -6.91
CA THR A 90 -9.63 -9.82 -6.28
C THR A 90 -9.13 -9.52 -4.87
N VAL A 91 -8.90 -10.56 -4.08
CA VAL A 91 -8.44 -10.42 -2.71
C VAL A 91 -7.05 -9.77 -2.67
N ALA A 92 -6.15 -10.25 -3.54
CA ALA A 92 -4.80 -9.69 -3.61
C ALA A 92 -4.83 -8.22 -4.00
N GLY A 93 -5.69 -7.84 -4.94
CA GLY A 93 -5.82 -6.46 -5.37
C GLY A 93 -6.37 -5.54 -4.29
N GLY A 94 -7.10 -6.09 -3.32
CA GLY A 94 -7.65 -5.31 -2.21
C GLY A 94 -6.69 -5.09 -1.06
N VAL A 95 -5.51 -5.70 -1.08
CA VAL A 95 -4.55 -5.56 0.00
C VAL A 95 -3.87 -4.18 -0.07
N PRO A 96 -3.80 -3.45 1.05
CA PRO A 96 -3.11 -2.16 1.05
C PRO A 96 -1.65 -2.31 0.63
N GLY A 97 -1.20 -1.43 -0.25
CA GLY A 97 0.17 -1.47 -0.76
C GLY A 97 0.30 -2.18 -2.09
N VAL A 98 -0.72 -2.88 -2.54
CA VAL A 98 -0.72 -3.55 -3.85
C VAL A 98 -1.11 -2.54 -4.92
N LYS A 99 -0.23 -2.37 -5.89
CA LYS A 99 -0.47 -1.46 -7.02
C LYS A 99 -1.02 -2.20 -8.23
N SER A 100 -0.57 -3.42 -8.43
CA SER A 100 -1.04 -4.25 -9.54
C SER A 100 -0.94 -5.71 -9.15
N VAL A 101 -1.76 -6.53 -9.78
CA VAL A 101 -1.77 -7.98 -9.55
C VAL A 101 -1.68 -8.68 -10.88
N LYS A 102 -0.73 -9.60 -10.98
CA LYS A 102 -0.66 -10.51 -12.10
C LYS A 102 -1.09 -11.88 -11.60
N ASN A 103 -2.12 -12.42 -12.17
CA ASN A 103 -2.70 -13.68 -11.73
C ASN A 103 -2.40 -14.77 -12.74
N ASP A 104 -1.41 -15.58 -12.42
CA ASP A 104 -0.97 -16.70 -13.25
C ASP A 104 -1.33 -18.05 -12.58
N ILE A 105 -2.43 -18.05 -11.83
CA ILE A 105 -2.90 -19.27 -11.18
C ILE A 105 -3.66 -20.09 -12.21
N THR A 106 -3.47 -21.39 -12.15
CA THR A 106 -4.15 -22.33 -13.05
C THR A 106 -4.99 -23.31 -12.22
N VAL A 107 -5.93 -23.98 -12.88
CA VAL A 107 -6.71 -25.02 -12.21
C VAL A 107 -5.95 -26.33 -12.32
N HIS A 108 -5.78 -27.00 -11.21
CA HIS A 108 -5.20 -28.33 -11.20
C HIS A 108 -6.32 -29.37 -11.31
N VAL A 109 -6.38 -29.98 -12.46
CA VAL A 109 -7.37 -31.02 -12.69
C VAL A 109 -6.76 -32.34 -12.24
N VAL A 110 -7.33 -32.89 -11.18
CA VAL A 110 -6.90 -34.19 -10.68
C VAL A 110 -7.66 -35.26 -11.42
N GLY A 111 -6.98 -36.28 -11.82
CA GLY A 111 -7.65 -37.43 -12.40
C GLY A 111 -7.58 -37.55 -13.91
N GLN A 112 -6.63 -36.88 -14.52
CA GLN A 112 -6.40 -37.02 -15.97
C GLN A 112 -5.22 -37.92 -16.22
#